data_2c14837809182f51e27e726dd12f3388
#
_entry.id   2c14837809182f51e27e726dd12f3388
#
_cell.length_a   1.000
_cell.length_b   1.000
_cell.length_c   1.000
_cell.angle_alpha   90.00
_cell.angle_beta   90.00
_cell.angle_gamma   90.00
#
_symmetry.space_group_name_H-M   'P 1'
#
loop_
_entity.id
_entity.type
_entity.pdbx_description
1 polymer ?
#
loop_
_entity_poly.entity_id
_entity_poly.type
_entity_poly.pdbx_seq_one_letter_code
_entity_poly.pdbx_strand_id
1 'polypeptide(L)'
;MSTSAYRPHAPAKRPGGRPLTAPQYRVLVHRKFFRHYEQLADRVGIQQAQQFWDHVSQEPGKPPAVGQTTILKGKAGKPQGTGWSRTVHYEVSSYARIDYQYNDEYQTSPEGDAHAVVAILTINYSSH
;
A
#
# COMPACT_ATOMS: atom_id res chain seq x y z
N MET A 1 13.04 8.26 21.78
CA MET A 1 12.16 7.52 20.91
C MET A 1 12.35 7.97 19.47
N SER A 2 12.72 7.05 18.63
CA SER A 2 12.85 7.39 17.21
C SER A 2 11.47 7.59 16.58
N THR A 3 11.33 8.65 15.82
CA THR A 3 10.15 8.86 15.02
C THR A 3 10.40 8.32 13.62
N SER A 4 9.40 7.67 13.04
CA SER A 4 9.51 7.19 11.67
C SER A 4 9.73 8.36 10.72
N ALA A 5 10.68 8.22 9.79
CA ALA A 5 10.90 9.21 8.74
C ALA A 5 9.72 9.31 7.78
N TYR A 6 8.80 8.35 7.81
CA TYR A 6 7.64 8.28 6.92
C TYR A 6 6.34 8.75 7.58
N ARG A 7 6.42 9.30 8.78
CA ARG A 7 5.20 9.75 9.46
C ARG A 7 4.30 10.57 8.55
N PRO A 8 2.99 10.37 8.61
CA PRO A 8 2.22 9.51 9.53
C PRO A 8 2.14 8.04 9.14
N HIS A 9 2.99 7.55 8.26
CA HIS A 9 2.98 6.17 7.79
C HIS A 9 3.94 5.31 8.59
N ALA A 10 3.64 4.02 8.68
CA ALA A 10 4.49 3.02 9.31
C ALA A 10 4.75 1.88 8.33
N PRO A 11 5.87 1.16 8.48
CA PRO A 11 6.14 0.01 7.59
C PRO A 11 5.03 -1.03 7.66
N ALA A 12 4.59 -1.50 6.49
CA ALA A 12 3.61 -2.56 6.36
C ALA A 12 4.35 -3.83 5.93
N LYS A 13 4.52 -4.77 6.86
CA LYS A 13 5.27 -5.99 6.60
C LYS A 13 4.46 -6.98 5.77
N ARG A 14 5.17 -7.79 4.98
CA ARG A 14 4.53 -8.86 4.22
C ARG A 14 3.90 -9.87 5.18
N PRO A 15 2.62 -10.16 5.04
CA PRO A 15 1.99 -11.21 5.87
C PRO A 15 2.65 -12.57 5.61
N GLY A 16 2.95 -13.29 6.70
CA GLY A 16 3.45 -14.65 6.60
C GLY A 16 4.93 -14.80 6.29
N GLY A 17 5.70 -13.72 6.27
CA GLY A 17 7.15 -13.80 6.13
C GLY A 17 7.73 -13.09 4.93
N ARG A 18 8.99 -13.32 4.67
CA ARG A 18 9.74 -12.60 3.64
C ARG A 18 9.29 -12.97 2.23
N PRO A 19 9.30 -12.00 1.30
CA PRO A 19 8.96 -12.30 -0.10
C PRO A 19 10.07 -13.11 -0.78
N LEU A 20 9.68 -13.86 -1.81
CA LEU A 20 10.65 -14.61 -2.64
C LEU A 20 11.47 -13.66 -3.52
N THR A 21 10.88 -12.55 -3.93
CA THR A 21 11.54 -11.54 -4.75
C THR A 21 11.71 -10.27 -3.94
N ALA A 22 12.90 -9.68 -4.00
CA ALA A 22 13.17 -8.43 -3.28
C ALA A 22 12.20 -7.34 -3.73
N PRO A 23 11.56 -6.62 -2.79
CA PRO A 23 10.61 -5.58 -3.14
C PRO A 23 11.29 -4.39 -3.80
N GLN A 24 10.63 -3.83 -4.82
CA GLN A 24 11.08 -2.60 -5.49
C GLN A 24 10.56 -1.36 -4.77
N TYR A 25 9.41 -1.48 -4.09
CA TYR A 25 8.77 -0.41 -3.35
C TYR A 25 8.71 -0.77 -1.87
N ARG A 26 8.98 0.20 -1.01
CA ARG A 26 8.74 0.05 0.43
C ARG A 26 7.25 0.24 0.66
N VAL A 27 6.61 -0.74 1.29
CA VAL A 27 5.17 -0.69 1.55
C VAL A 27 4.93 -0.08 2.92
N LEU A 28 4.15 0.99 2.95
CA LEU A 28 3.84 1.73 4.17
C LEU A 28 2.33 1.79 4.33
N VAL A 29 1.86 1.92 5.57
CA VAL A 29 0.44 2.07 5.86
C VAL A 29 0.24 3.27 6.78
N HIS A 30 -0.80 4.08 6.53
CA HIS A 30 -1.14 5.20 7.40
C HIS A 30 -1.46 4.67 8.79
N ARG A 31 -0.94 5.33 9.83
CA ARG A 31 -1.09 4.90 11.23
C ARG A 31 -2.53 4.62 11.61
N LYS A 32 -3.46 5.40 11.09
CA LYS A 32 -4.89 5.23 11.35
C LYS A 32 -5.40 3.85 10.95
N PHE A 33 -4.78 3.22 9.95
CA PHE A 33 -5.20 1.92 9.43
C PHE A 33 -4.20 0.80 9.73
N PHE A 34 -3.23 1.04 10.60
CA PHE A 34 -2.22 0.05 10.90
C PHE A 34 -2.83 -1.25 11.46
N ARG A 35 -3.76 -1.14 12.38
CA ARG A 35 -4.44 -2.32 12.95
C ARG A 35 -5.28 -3.04 11.91
N HIS A 36 -5.92 -2.29 11.01
CA HIS A 36 -6.67 -2.88 9.90
C HIS A 36 -5.72 -3.70 9.02
N TYR A 37 -4.53 -3.18 8.77
CA TYR A 37 -3.53 -3.89 7.98
C TYR A 37 -3.10 -5.19 8.67
N GLU A 38 -2.89 -5.16 9.97
CA GLU A 38 -2.52 -6.36 10.72
C GLU A 38 -3.58 -7.45 10.65
N GLN A 39 -4.83 -7.09 10.44
CA GLN A 39 -5.95 -8.04 10.33
C GLN A 39 -6.12 -8.59 8.92
N LEU A 40 -5.37 -8.07 7.95
CA LEU A 40 -5.62 -8.40 6.54
C LEU A 40 -5.61 -9.90 6.26
N ALA A 41 -4.57 -10.60 6.73
CA ALA A 41 -4.45 -12.03 6.50
C ALA A 41 -5.61 -12.83 7.12
N ASP A 42 -6.10 -12.39 8.29
CA ASP A 42 -7.24 -13.04 8.93
C ASP A 42 -8.55 -12.78 8.17
N ARG A 43 -8.65 -11.60 7.55
CA ARG A 43 -9.87 -11.20 6.85
C ARG A 43 -9.99 -11.81 5.46
N VAL A 44 -8.90 -11.87 4.70
CA VAL A 44 -8.94 -12.32 3.30
C VAL A 44 -8.20 -13.62 3.06
N GLY A 45 -7.50 -14.15 4.06
CA GLY A 45 -6.64 -15.31 3.92
C GLY A 45 -5.20 -14.91 3.62
N ILE A 46 -4.26 -15.75 4.05
CA ILE A 46 -2.83 -15.44 3.94
C ILE A 46 -2.40 -15.30 2.48
N GLN A 47 -2.91 -16.16 1.59
CA GLN A 47 -2.54 -16.11 0.19
C GLN A 47 -2.91 -14.79 -0.47
N GLN A 48 -4.14 -14.34 -0.27
CA GLN A 48 -4.61 -13.09 -0.87
C GLN A 48 -3.90 -11.88 -0.27
N ALA A 49 -3.62 -11.91 1.02
CA ALA A 49 -2.86 -10.84 1.67
C ALA A 49 -1.44 -10.77 1.12
N GLN A 50 -0.78 -11.92 0.91
CA GLN A 50 0.55 -11.97 0.33
C GLN A 50 0.54 -11.51 -1.13
N GLN A 51 -0.47 -11.92 -1.91
CA GLN A 51 -0.60 -11.50 -3.31
C GLN A 51 -0.73 -9.98 -3.43
N PHE A 52 -1.51 -9.38 -2.55
CA PHE A 52 -1.62 -7.92 -2.51
C PHE A 52 -0.25 -7.29 -2.26
N TRP A 53 0.41 -7.70 -1.18
CA TRP A 53 1.70 -7.12 -0.80
C TRP A 53 2.75 -7.31 -1.89
N ASP A 54 2.83 -8.52 -2.43
CA ASP A 54 3.81 -8.83 -3.47
C ASP A 54 3.57 -7.99 -4.72
N HIS A 55 2.30 -7.80 -5.09
CA HIS A 55 1.99 -6.99 -6.26
C HIS A 55 2.37 -5.52 -6.06
N VAL A 56 1.93 -4.91 -4.95
CA VAL A 56 2.19 -3.48 -4.75
C VAL A 56 3.65 -3.17 -4.47
N SER A 57 4.41 -4.14 -3.97
CA SER A 57 5.84 -3.96 -3.74
C SER A 57 6.65 -4.06 -5.01
N GLN A 58 6.08 -4.56 -6.11
CA GLN A 58 6.76 -4.71 -7.39
C GLN A 58 6.18 -3.79 -8.47
N GLU A 59 4.88 -3.78 -8.64
CA GLU A 59 4.23 -3.11 -9.76
C GLU A 59 2.91 -2.44 -9.33
N PRO A 60 2.98 -1.45 -8.41
CA PRO A 60 1.75 -0.87 -7.86
C PRO A 60 0.88 -0.14 -8.89
N GLY A 61 1.47 0.29 -10.00
CA GLY A 61 0.73 1.00 -11.06
C GLY A 61 0.10 0.11 -12.10
N LYS A 62 0.32 -1.20 -12.05
CA LYS A 62 -0.22 -2.14 -13.03
C LYS A 62 -1.35 -2.97 -12.44
N PRO A 63 -2.28 -3.46 -13.28
CA PRO A 63 -3.32 -4.37 -12.78
C PRO A 63 -2.69 -5.65 -12.23
N PRO A 64 -3.23 -6.19 -11.12
CA PRO A 64 -2.71 -7.44 -10.56
C PRO A 64 -3.19 -8.65 -11.36
N ALA A 65 -2.47 -9.78 -11.18
CA ALA A 65 -2.90 -11.05 -11.78
C ALA A 65 -4.18 -11.56 -11.12
N VAL A 66 -4.35 -11.29 -9.83
CA VAL A 66 -5.53 -11.69 -9.05
C VAL A 66 -6.05 -10.45 -8.33
N GLY A 67 -7.37 -10.27 -8.39
CA GLY A 67 -7.99 -9.07 -7.84
C GLY A 67 -8.17 -8.02 -8.92
N GLN A 68 -8.67 -6.85 -8.53
CA GLN A 68 -8.96 -5.76 -9.45
C GLN A 68 -8.47 -4.44 -8.88
N THR A 69 -8.00 -3.56 -9.77
CA THR A 69 -7.63 -2.21 -9.38
C THR A 69 -8.36 -1.20 -10.26
N THR A 70 -8.64 -0.04 -9.67
CA THR A 70 -9.25 1.09 -10.36
C THR A 70 -8.50 2.35 -9.93
N ILE A 71 -8.15 3.19 -10.88
CA ILE A 71 -7.55 4.48 -10.57
C ILE A 71 -8.69 5.47 -10.35
N LEU A 72 -8.78 6.02 -9.13
CA LEU A 72 -9.85 6.93 -8.76
C LEU A 72 -9.70 8.27 -9.46
N LYS A 73 -10.82 8.81 -9.95
CA LYS A 73 -10.87 10.11 -10.62
C LYS A 73 -11.32 11.20 -9.66
N GLY A 74 -11.11 12.45 -10.07
CA GLY A 74 -11.56 13.59 -9.30
C GLY A 74 -10.88 13.71 -7.95
N LYS A 75 -11.58 14.25 -6.97
CA LYS A 75 -11.05 14.50 -5.63
C LYS A 75 -10.68 13.21 -4.89
N ALA A 76 -11.42 12.14 -5.14
CA ALA A 76 -11.18 10.85 -4.48
C ALA A 76 -9.80 10.28 -4.81
N GLY A 77 -9.28 10.59 -6.00
CA GLY A 77 -7.99 10.10 -6.42
C GLY A 77 -6.86 11.10 -6.36
N LYS A 78 -7.08 12.26 -5.75
CA LYS A 78 -6.08 13.35 -5.75
C LYS A 78 -4.75 12.90 -5.14
N PRO A 79 -3.61 13.08 -5.85
CA PRO A 79 -2.30 12.77 -5.29
C PRO A 79 -2.01 13.57 -4.03
N GLN A 80 -1.27 12.97 -3.09
CA GLN A 80 -0.87 13.64 -1.85
C GLN A 80 0.03 14.84 -2.09
N GLY A 81 0.76 14.84 -3.19
CA GLY A 81 1.69 15.91 -3.53
C GLY A 81 2.44 15.56 -4.79
N THR A 82 3.50 16.33 -5.06
CA THR A 82 4.32 16.13 -6.25
C THR A 82 4.99 14.76 -6.23
N GLY A 83 4.97 14.09 -7.35
CA GLY A 83 5.59 12.77 -7.50
C GLY A 83 4.71 11.60 -7.09
N TRP A 84 3.58 11.85 -6.41
CA TRP A 84 2.65 10.80 -6.03
C TRP A 84 1.70 10.47 -7.16
N SER A 85 1.36 9.19 -7.27
CA SER A 85 0.33 8.73 -8.20
C SER A 85 -1.04 9.16 -7.69
N ARG A 86 -2.04 9.05 -8.56
CA ARG A 86 -3.42 9.10 -8.13
C ARG A 86 -3.73 7.87 -7.27
N THR A 87 -4.78 7.96 -6.49
CA THR A 87 -5.20 6.84 -5.64
C THR A 87 -5.60 5.64 -6.49
N VAL A 88 -5.01 4.50 -6.19
CA VAL A 88 -5.39 3.20 -6.75
C VAL A 88 -6.29 2.50 -5.73
N HIS A 89 -7.47 2.10 -6.18
CA HIS A 89 -8.44 1.36 -5.38
C HIS A 89 -8.29 -0.13 -5.72
N TYR A 90 -7.80 -0.91 -4.77
CA TYR A 90 -7.51 -2.33 -4.96
C TYR A 90 -8.56 -3.18 -4.24
N GLU A 91 -9.28 -3.99 -4.99
CA GLU A 91 -10.20 -4.96 -4.42
C GLU A 91 -9.44 -6.26 -4.16
N VAL A 92 -9.01 -6.46 -2.90
CA VAL A 92 -8.26 -7.64 -2.49
C VAL A 92 -9.16 -8.86 -2.50
N SER A 93 -10.42 -8.65 -2.08
CA SER A 93 -11.47 -9.67 -2.10
C SER A 93 -12.81 -8.96 -2.17
N SER A 94 -13.91 -9.70 -2.18
CA SER A 94 -15.24 -9.10 -2.14
C SER A 94 -15.50 -8.31 -0.85
N TYR A 95 -14.70 -8.54 0.19
CA TYR A 95 -14.87 -7.90 1.50
C TYR A 95 -13.83 -6.83 1.81
N ALA A 96 -12.72 -6.81 1.11
CA ALA A 96 -11.60 -5.97 1.50
C ALA A 96 -11.14 -5.09 0.33
N ARG A 97 -11.08 -3.79 0.59
CA ARG A 97 -10.61 -2.80 -0.37
C ARG A 97 -9.52 -1.97 0.27
N ILE A 98 -8.45 -1.75 -0.48
CA ILE A 98 -7.30 -0.99 -0.01
C ILE A 98 -7.02 0.11 -1.04
N ASP A 99 -6.99 1.35 -0.55
CA ASP A 99 -6.62 2.51 -1.38
C ASP A 99 -5.17 2.86 -1.08
N TYR A 100 -4.38 3.05 -2.14
CA TYR A 100 -2.98 3.42 -1.98
C TYR A 100 -2.54 4.40 -3.07
N GLN A 101 -1.43 5.07 -2.80
CA GLN A 101 -0.70 5.86 -3.79
C GLN A 101 0.75 5.39 -3.76
N TYR A 102 1.47 5.64 -4.83
CA TYR A 102 2.89 5.27 -4.89
C TYR A 102 3.71 6.44 -5.43
N ASN A 103 4.98 6.44 -5.07
CA ASN A 103 5.94 7.46 -5.48
C ASN A 103 7.26 6.75 -5.78
N ASP A 104 7.75 6.88 -7.01
CA ASP A 104 8.96 6.19 -7.45
C ASP A 104 10.23 6.81 -6.88
N GLU A 105 10.17 8.07 -6.47
CA GLU A 105 11.35 8.81 -6.04
C GLU A 105 11.06 9.63 -4.78
N TYR A 106 10.56 8.97 -3.75
CA TYR A 106 10.23 9.63 -2.50
C TYR A 106 11.50 9.90 -1.68
N GLN A 107 11.62 11.11 -1.15
CA GLN A 107 12.70 11.49 -0.24
C GLN A 107 12.10 11.90 1.09
N THR A 108 12.71 11.42 2.19
CA THR A 108 12.28 11.80 3.53
C THR A 108 12.87 13.15 3.95
N SER A 109 13.91 13.60 3.25
CA SER A 109 14.51 14.92 3.44
C SER A 109 15.09 15.37 2.10
N PRO A 110 15.32 16.68 1.90
CA PRO A 110 15.93 17.17 0.66
C PRO A 110 17.32 16.59 0.39
N GLU A 111 18.00 16.15 1.42
CA GLU A 111 19.35 15.60 1.32
C GLU A 111 19.35 14.06 1.32
N GLY A 112 18.19 13.45 1.50
CA GLY A 112 18.08 12.00 1.55
C GLY A 112 18.04 11.37 0.18
N ASP A 113 18.36 10.08 0.11
CA ASP A 113 18.28 9.32 -1.11
C ASP A 113 16.81 9.10 -1.52
N ALA A 114 16.55 9.21 -2.81
CA ALA A 114 15.23 8.90 -3.34
C ALA A 114 15.03 7.38 -3.37
N HIS A 115 13.82 6.94 -3.01
CA HIS A 115 13.47 5.52 -3.10
C HIS A 115 11.98 5.37 -3.35
N ALA A 116 11.61 4.23 -3.89
CA ALA A 116 10.23 3.97 -4.25
C ALA A 116 9.43 3.52 -3.03
N VAL A 117 8.23 4.09 -2.85
CA VAL A 117 7.34 3.75 -1.74
C VAL A 117 5.91 3.59 -2.22
N VAL A 118 5.16 2.73 -1.53
CA VAL A 118 3.71 2.63 -1.64
C VAL A 118 3.13 3.04 -0.30
N ALA A 119 2.20 3.97 -0.31
CA ALA A 119 1.54 4.44 0.91
C ALA A 119 0.08 3.98 0.90
N ILE A 120 -0.25 3.05 1.77
CA ILE A 120 -1.63 2.61 1.96
C ILE A 120 -2.35 3.69 2.76
N LEU A 121 -3.40 4.27 2.17
CA LEU A 121 -4.13 5.38 2.75
C LEU A 121 -5.33 4.94 3.56
N THR A 122 -6.08 3.95 3.04
CA THR A 122 -7.27 3.44 3.71
C THR A 122 -7.40 1.94 3.48
N ILE A 123 -7.99 1.26 4.46
CA ILE A 123 -8.36 -0.14 4.35
C ILE A 123 -9.81 -0.25 4.81
N ASN A 124 -10.65 -0.83 3.97
CA ASN A 124 -12.06 -0.98 4.27
C ASN A 124 -12.46 -2.45 4.17
N TYR A 125 -13.03 -2.98 5.24
CA TYR A 125 -13.60 -4.31 5.29
C TYR A 125 -15.11 -4.16 5.35
N SER A 126 -15.78 -4.33 4.21
CA SER A 126 -17.23 -4.27 4.22
C SER A 126 -17.81 -5.63 4.58
N SER A 127 -18.79 -5.62 5.46
CA SER A 127 -19.53 -6.82 5.81
C SER A 127 -20.80 -6.87 4.96
N HIS A 128 -20.96 -7.94 4.27
CA HIS A 128 -22.21 -8.23 3.56
C HIS A 128 -22.73 -9.54 4.02
#